data_24686f8c28f118a27b96e87500459188
#
_entry.id   24686f8c28f118a27b96e87500459188
#
_cell.length_a   1.000
_cell.length_b   1.000
_cell.length_c   1.000
_cell.angle_alpha   90.00
_cell.angle_beta   90.00
_cell.angle_gamma   90.00
#
_symmetry.space_group_name_H-M   'P 1'
#
loop_
_entity.id
_entity.type
_entity.pdbx_description
1 polymer ?
#
loop_
_entity_poly.entity_id
_entity_poly.type
_entity_poly.pdbx_seq_one_letter_code
_entity_poly.pdbx_strand_id
1 'polypeptide(L)'
;TGTVSFFDGATLLGSAPLVGGVATLSVSTLSVGAHSLTATYNGDTNFASSTSLVDAQTVIQAATTTVLVSAPDPSVFGEAKTLTATVTATAPGAGTPTGTVSFFDGAILLGTAPL
;
A
#
# COMPACT_ATOMS: atom_id res chain seq x y z
N THR A 1 3.24 -26.58 19.30
CA THR A 1 4.56 -26.20 18.82
C THR A 1 4.65 -26.36 17.30
N GLY A 2 5.79 -26.02 16.74
CA GLY A 2 5.99 -26.05 15.31
C GLY A 2 5.84 -24.68 14.69
N THR A 3 5.72 -24.63 13.38
CA THR A 3 5.64 -23.38 12.62
C THR A 3 4.47 -23.41 11.64
N VAL A 4 4.01 -22.21 11.29
CA VAL A 4 3.00 -22.00 10.25
C VAL A 4 3.64 -21.19 9.13
N SER A 5 3.46 -21.63 7.90
CA SER A 5 3.90 -20.92 6.70
C SER A 5 2.68 -20.26 6.05
N PHE A 6 2.83 -19.00 5.68
CA PHE A 6 1.76 -18.20 5.08
C PHE A 6 2.06 -17.97 3.60
N PHE A 7 1.05 -18.14 2.76
CA PHE A 7 1.18 -18.05 1.31
C PHE A 7 0.14 -17.13 0.69
N ASP A 8 0.52 -16.49 -0.40
CA ASP A 8 -0.39 -15.83 -1.34
C ASP A 8 -0.34 -16.65 -2.63
N GLY A 9 -1.37 -17.45 -2.89
CA GLY A 9 -1.31 -18.43 -3.95
C GLY A 9 -0.16 -19.42 -3.72
N ALA A 10 0.80 -19.45 -4.63
CA ALA A 10 1.99 -20.28 -4.52
C ALA A 10 3.18 -19.53 -3.90
N THR A 11 3.04 -18.24 -3.59
CA THR A 11 4.14 -17.39 -3.09
C THR A 11 4.18 -17.46 -1.57
N LEU A 12 5.35 -17.83 -1.01
CA LEU A 12 5.55 -17.82 0.42
C LEU A 12 5.71 -16.37 0.91
N LEU A 13 4.84 -15.95 1.83
CA LEU A 13 4.91 -14.64 2.46
C LEU A 13 5.85 -14.62 3.65
N GLY A 14 5.91 -15.72 4.39
CA GLY A 14 6.74 -15.86 5.57
C GLY A 14 6.25 -16.99 6.45
N SER A 15 6.91 -17.19 7.57
CA SER A 15 6.51 -18.20 8.55
C SER A 15 6.61 -17.63 9.96
N ALA A 16 5.86 -18.23 10.88
CA ALA A 16 5.88 -17.82 12.29
C ALA A 16 5.74 -19.04 13.17
N PRO A 17 6.36 -19.02 14.38
CA PRO A 17 6.20 -20.12 15.32
C PRO A 17 4.81 -20.09 15.96
N LEU A 18 4.33 -21.27 16.35
CA LEU A 18 3.13 -21.38 17.18
C LEU A 18 3.47 -21.05 18.63
N VAL A 19 2.69 -20.16 19.22
CA VAL A 19 2.74 -19.85 20.65
C VAL A 19 1.31 -19.93 21.18
N GLY A 20 1.07 -20.86 22.08
CA GLY A 20 -0.28 -21.09 22.62
C GLY A 20 -1.30 -21.46 21.54
N GLY A 21 -0.87 -22.14 20.48
CA GLY A 21 -1.73 -22.52 19.36
C GLY A 21 -1.99 -21.43 18.34
N VAL A 22 -1.27 -20.30 18.44
CA VAL A 22 -1.47 -19.14 17.54
C VAL A 22 -0.15 -18.76 16.88
N ALA A 23 -0.18 -18.50 15.56
CA ALA A 23 0.93 -17.94 14.81
C ALA A 23 0.46 -16.65 14.13
N THR A 24 1.28 -15.61 14.17
CA THR A 24 0.94 -14.29 13.60
C THR A 24 2.04 -13.82 12.67
N LEU A 25 1.65 -13.33 11.49
CA LEU A 25 2.55 -12.72 10.53
C LEU A 25 1.96 -11.38 10.08
N SER A 26 2.78 -10.33 10.11
CA SER A 26 2.39 -9.02 9.59
C SER A 26 2.97 -8.84 8.19
N VAL A 27 2.12 -8.45 7.22
CA VAL A 27 2.51 -8.25 5.83
C VAL A 27 1.99 -6.90 5.35
N SER A 28 2.89 -6.07 4.82
CA SER A 28 2.54 -4.75 4.28
C SER A 28 2.90 -4.60 2.80
N THR A 29 3.34 -5.67 2.15
CA THR A 29 3.89 -5.65 0.79
C THR A 29 2.96 -6.24 -0.27
N LEU A 30 1.71 -6.57 0.09
CA LEU A 30 0.75 -7.10 -0.87
C LEU A 30 0.36 -6.02 -1.88
N SER A 31 0.40 -6.38 -3.16
CA SER A 31 0.00 -5.48 -4.25
C SER A 31 -1.51 -5.21 -4.24
N VAL A 32 -1.91 -4.14 -4.91
CA VAL A 32 -3.34 -3.84 -5.12
C VAL A 32 -3.97 -4.98 -5.92
N GLY A 33 -5.13 -5.45 -5.48
CA GLY A 33 -5.88 -6.51 -6.13
C GLY A 33 -6.33 -7.60 -5.16
N ALA A 34 -6.84 -8.68 -5.72
CA ALA A 34 -7.32 -9.82 -4.96
C ALA A 34 -6.16 -10.80 -4.68
N HIS A 35 -6.12 -11.30 -3.46
CA HIS A 35 -5.12 -12.27 -3.01
C HIS A 35 -5.80 -13.47 -2.39
N SER A 36 -5.28 -14.66 -2.66
CA SER A 36 -5.77 -15.92 -2.09
C SER A 36 -4.78 -16.38 -1.03
N LEU A 37 -5.07 -16.08 0.23
CA LEU A 37 -4.16 -16.35 1.33
C LEU A 37 -4.44 -17.70 1.95
N THR A 38 -3.38 -18.46 2.21
CA THR A 38 -3.46 -19.74 2.92
C THR A 38 -2.38 -19.83 3.98
N ALA A 39 -2.62 -20.66 4.99
CA ALA A 39 -1.67 -20.96 6.03
C ALA A 39 -1.50 -22.47 6.13
N THR A 40 -0.27 -22.94 6.20
CA THR A 40 0.05 -24.34 6.36
C THR A 40 0.76 -24.55 7.69
N TYR A 41 0.15 -25.34 8.56
CA TYR A 41 0.82 -25.82 9.75
C TYR A 41 1.75 -26.97 9.34
N ASN A 42 3.03 -26.84 9.65
CA ASN A 42 4.02 -27.78 9.18
C ASN A 42 4.13 -29.07 10.02
N GLY A 43 3.35 -29.13 11.11
CA GLY A 43 3.34 -30.30 11.98
C GLY A 43 4.48 -30.33 12.97
N ASP A 44 4.41 -31.27 13.91
CA ASP A 44 5.49 -31.60 14.85
C ASP A 44 5.49 -33.10 15.13
N THR A 45 6.25 -33.52 16.15
CA THR A 45 6.37 -34.95 16.45
C THR A 45 5.03 -35.60 16.79
N ASN A 46 4.10 -34.86 17.40
CA ASN A 46 2.83 -35.39 17.89
C ASN A 46 1.64 -34.98 17.06
N PHE A 47 1.76 -33.98 16.16
CA PHE A 47 0.65 -33.44 15.41
C PHE A 47 0.98 -33.37 13.94
N ALA A 48 0.04 -33.86 13.10
CA ALA A 48 0.17 -33.83 11.65
C ALA A 48 0.05 -32.41 11.08
N SER A 49 0.61 -32.20 9.90
CA SER A 49 0.46 -30.95 9.18
C SER A 49 -0.97 -30.74 8.68
N SER A 50 -1.33 -29.50 8.45
CA SER A 50 -2.64 -29.14 7.88
C SER A 50 -2.55 -27.81 7.15
N THR A 51 -3.47 -27.60 6.20
CA THR A 51 -3.55 -26.38 5.41
C THR A 51 -4.92 -25.76 5.56
N SER A 52 -4.98 -24.45 5.75
CA SER A 52 -6.24 -23.72 5.88
C SER A 52 -7.01 -23.68 4.56
N LEU A 53 -8.28 -23.34 4.64
CA LEU A 53 -9.04 -22.90 3.47
C LEU A 53 -8.48 -21.54 3.01
N VAL A 54 -8.78 -21.18 1.75
CA VAL A 54 -8.38 -19.90 1.19
C VAL A 54 -9.12 -18.78 1.93
N ASP A 55 -8.34 -17.78 2.36
CA ASP A 55 -8.87 -16.52 2.88
C ASP A 55 -8.68 -15.46 1.78
N ALA A 56 -9.77 -14.99 1.21
CA ALA A 56 -9.73 -14.00 0.15
C ALA A 56 -9.49 -12.62 0.75
N GLN A 57 -8.38 -12.01 0.39
CA GLN A 57 -8.01 -10.67 0.82
C GLN A 57 -7.99 -9.74 -0.38
N THR A 58 -8.66 -8.59 -0.28
CA THR A 58 -8.63 -7.56 -1.32
C THR A 58 -7.85 -6.37 -0.82
N VAL A 59 -6.81 -6.00 -1.57
CA VAL A 59 -6.01 -4.80 -1.29
C VAL A 59 -6.44 -3.72 -2.26
N ILE A 60 -6.89 -2.58 -1.74
CA ILE A 60 -7.32 -1.44 -2.55
C ILE A 60 -6.23 -0.37 -2.59
N GLN A 61 -6.31 0.53 -3.58
CA GLN A 61 -5.40 1.66 -3.67
C GLN A 61 -5.49 2.52 -2.41
N ALA A 62 -4.34 3.04 -1.96
CA ALA A 62 -4.31 3.99 -0.86
C ALA A 62 -4.90 5.33 -1.32
N ALA A 63 -5.67 5.97 -0.46
CA ALA A 63 -6.15 7.33 -0.69
C ALA A 63 -4.98 8.31 -0.57
N THR A 64 -5.09 9.45 -1.25
CA THR A 64 -4.06 10.48 -1.22
C THR A 64 -4.66 11.84 -0.90
N THR A 65 -3.82 12.74 -0.40
CA THR A 65 -4.14 14.13 -0.16
C THR A 65 -3.17 14.99 -0.95
N THR A 66 -3.70 16.00 -1.65
CA THR A 66 -2.89 16.93 -2.44
C THR A 66 -3.03 18.33 -1.85
N VAL A 67 -1.88 18.96 -1.57
CA VAL A 67 -1.81 20.35 -1.09
C VAL A 67 -1.08 21.18 -2.13
N LEU A 68 -1.66 22.34 -2.48
CA LEU A 68 -1.11 23.25 -3.48
C LEU A 68 -0.68 24.57 -2.82
N VAL A 69 0.51 25.01 -3.16
CA VAL A 69 1.03 26.33 -2.76
C VAL A 69 1.57 27.02 -4.00
N SER A 70 1.25 28.31 -4.15
CA SER A 70 1.81 29.15 -5.22
C SER A 70 2.56 30.33 -4.62
N ALA A 71 3.63 30.75 -5.29
CA ALA A 71 4.43 31.91 -4.88
C ALA A 71 5.03 32.58 -6.12
N PRO A 72 5.19 33.90 -6.14
CA PRO A 72 4.70 34.86 -5.15
C PRO A 72 3.19 35.08 -5.20
N ASP A 73 2.62 35.55 -4.09
CA ASP A 73 1.20 35.89 -4.00
C ASP A 73 1.03 37.10 -3.07
N PRO A 74 0.56 38.30 -3.55
CA PRO A 74 0.19 38.54 -4.93
C PRO A 74 1.38 38.60 -5.87
N SER A 75 1.12 38.41 -7.16
CA SER A 75 2.11 38.51 -8.22
C SER A 75 1.66 39.58 -9.23
N VAL A 76 2.62 40.13 -10.01
CA VAL A 76 2.31 41.09 -11.05
C VAL A 76 2.30 40.40 -12.43
N PHE A 77 1.61 40.98 -13.38
CA PHE A 77 1.54 40.46 -14.73
C PHE A 77 2.94 40.31 -15.34
N GLY A 78 3.23 39.17 -15.92
CA GLY A 78 4.52 38.85 -16.52
C GLY A 78 5.53 38.25 -15.55
N GLU A 79 5.25 38.29 -14.25
CA GLU A 79 6.09 37.68 -13.23
C GLU A 79 5.86 36.18 -13.19
N ALA A 80 6.96 35.39 -13.14
CA ALA A 80 6.87 33.95 -13.05
C ALA A 80 6.35 33.52 -11.66
N LYS A 81 5.46 32.53 -11.65
CA LYS A 81 4.90 31.93 -10.43
C LYS A 81 5.28 30.47 -10.37
N THR A 82 5.64 30.02 -9.18
CA THR A 82 5.90 28.60 -8.94
C THR A 82 4.71 27.98 -8.23
N LEU A 83 4.16 26.92 -8.83
CA LEU A 83 3.11 26.12 -8.23
C LEU A 83 3.73 24.83 -7.70
N THR A 84 3.53 24.55 -6.42
CA THR A 84 4.06 23.36 -5.77
C THR A 84 2.91 22.53 -5.25
N ALA A 85 2.77 21.31 -5.75
CA ALA A 85 1.79 20.33 -5.29
C ALA A 85 2.51 19.25 -4.49
N THR A 86 2.03 18.99 -3.28
CA THR A 86 2.54 17.92 -2.42
C THR A 86 1.47 16.86 -2.30
N VAL A 87 1.77 15.65 -2.72
CA VAL A 87 0.84 14.51 -2.68
C VAL A 87 1.35 13.49 -1.68
N THR A 88 0.51 13.16 -0.69
CA THR A 88 0.88 12.21 0.36
C THR A 88 -0.18 11.12 0.48
N ALA A 89 0.25 9.91 0.84
CA ALA A 89 -0.67 8.83 1.13
C ALA A 89 -1.38 9.10 2.46
N THR A 90 -2.69 8.83 2.47
CA THR A 90 -3.50 8.99 3.68
C THR A 90 -3.45 7.70 4.50
N ALA A 91 -3.13 7.81 5.80
CA ALA A 91 -3.12 6.64 6.68
C ALA A 91 -4.50 5.97 6.69
N PRO A 92 -4.61 4.63 6.75
CA PRO A 92 -3.53 3.66 7.02
C PRO A 92 -2.65 3.33 5.82
N GLY A 93 -2.87 3.91 4.66
CA GLY A 93 -1.99 3.76 3.51
C GLY A 93 -0.63 4.38 3.77
N ALA A 94 0.39 3.93 3.03
CA ALA A 94 1.76 4.37 3.18
C ALA A 94 2.48 4.35 1.83
N GLY A 95 3.66 4.91 1.80
CA GLY A 95 4.48 4.98 0.61
C GLY A 95 4.51 6.38 0.01
N THR A 96 5.27 6.54 -1.07
CA THR A 96 5.42 7.80 -1.78
C THR A 96 4.67 7.70 -3.11
N PRO A 97 3.64 8.53 -3.33
CA PRO A 97 2.93 8.52 -4.60
C PRO A 97 3.84 8.89 -5.77
N THR A 98 3.59 8.25 -6.91
CA THR A 98 4.24 8.56 -8.19
C THR A 98 3.18 8.93 -9.21
N GLY A 99 3.58 9.22 -10.43
CA GLY A 99 2.67 9.64 -11.49
C GLY A 99 2.80 11.11 -11.77
N THR A 100 1.71 11.76 -12.17
CA THR A 100 1.74 13.15 -12.57
C THR A 100 0.68 13.97 -11.85
N VAL A 101 0.94 15.26 -11.74
CA VAL A 101 -0.01 16.24 -11.21
C VAL A 101 -0.34 17.23 -12.34
N SER A 102 -1.63 17.50 -12.53
CA SER A 102 -2.11 18.51 -13.47
C SER A 102 -2.51 19.76 -12.71
N PHE A 103 -2.09 20.91 -13.20
CA PHE A 103 -2.35 22.21 -12.58
C PHE A 103 -3.39 22.96 -13.41
N PHE A 104 -4.39 23.52 -12.74
CA PHE A 104 -5.51 24.19 -13.39
C PHE A 104 -5.73 25.59 -12.83
N ASP A 105 -6.22 26.48 -13.69
CA ASP A 105 -6.86 27.72 -13.30
C ASP A 105 -8.34 27.60 -13.67
N GLY A 106 -9.18 27.34 -12.68
CA GLY A 106 -10.57 26.99 -12.96
C GLY A 106 -10.65 25.73 -13.82
N ALA A 107 -11.20 25.87 -15.04
CA ALA A 107 -11.28 24.76 -16.00
C ALA A 107 -10.12 24.72 -16.99
N ILE A 108 -9.18 25.68 -16.91
CA ILE A 108 -8.08 25.83 -17.86
C ILE A 108 -6.85 25.06 -17.34
N LEU A 109 -6.34 24.14 -18.15
CA LEU A 109 -5.13 23.41 -17.80
C LEU A 109 -3.91 24.32 -17.99
N LEU A 110 -3.14 24.55 -16.93
CA LEU A 110 -1.90 25.32 -16.97
C LEU A 110 -0.70 24.48 -17.40
N GLY A 111 -0.68 23.21 -16.99
CA GLY A 111 0.40 22.30 -17.31
C GLY A 111 0.39 21.09 -16.39
N THR A 112 1.37 20.21 -16.60
CA THR A 112 1.53 18.99 -15.80
C THR A 112 2.98 18.85 -15.36
N ALA A 113 3.19 18.14 -14.25
CA ALA A 113 4.52 17.82 -13.76
C ALA A 113 4.53 16.42 -13.14
N PRO A 114 5.65 15.69 -13.29
CA PRO A 114 5.78 14.37 -12.64
C PRO A 114 6.05 14.51 -11.14
N LEU A 115 5.60 13.50 -10.42
CA LEU A 115 5.96 13.34 -9.01
C LEU A 115 7.28 12.60 -8.86
#